data_490452abcc215beba19634e69f82c222
#
_entry.id   490452abcc215beba19634e69f82c222
#
_cell.length_a   1.000
_cell.length_b   1.000
_cell.length_c   1.000
_cell.angle_alpha   90.00
_cell.angle_beta   90.00
_cell.angle_gamma   90.00
#
_symmetry.space_group_name_H-M   'P 1'
#
loop_
_entity.id
_entity.type
_entity.pdbx_description
1 polymer ?
#
loop_
_entity_poly.entity_id
_entity_poly.type
_entity_poly.pdbx_seq_one_letter_code
_entity_poly.pdbx_strand_id
1 'polypeptide(L)'
;MLPRHQKILKLLAGKENVSVSELSSLLNVSEVTIRTDLNSLAKQGKVDRLHGGAHLVEERVRQEYSFQTRKSLDSQKKQKIGELAAKFVDSLDSVLFDASTTVLAMAHALRKREELKDVTVIPTGIWTAIELMGCNNINVLLPGGYLRHTSGSITGLPTSDFFNGLIIQKAFLGAWGISCENGFTDTHLLEIELKKFIVSRAKKVFILVDGNKFRQTGLSAFADINKISTVITDSSAPLDEIEKLRSANIEVLIAT
;
A
#
# COMPACT_ATOMS: atom_id res chain seq x y z
N MET A 1 6.01 -16.85 -24.58
CA MET A 1 7.02 -16.85 -23.51
C MET A 1 8.35 -17.30 -24.10
N LEU A 2 9.44 -16.55 -23.90
CA LEU A 2 10.75 -16.92 -24.45
C LEU A 2 11.25 -18.21 -23.79
N PRO A 3 11.94 -19.13 -24.53
CA PRO A 3 12.47 -20.36 -23.96
C PRO A 3 13.38 -20.14 -22.74
N ARG A 4 14.11 -19.00 -22.72
CA ARG A 4 14.98 -18.62 -21.59
C ARG A 4 14.18 -18.25 -20.34
N HIS A 5 13.03 -17.59 -20.46
CA HIS A 5 12.13 -17.30 -19.34
C HIS A 5 11.67 -18.59 -18.63
N GLN A 6 11.36 -19.64 -19.41
CA GLN A 6 10.97 -20.93 -18.83
C GLN A 6 12.13 -21.59 -18.06
N LYS A 7 13.37 -21.46 -18.56
CA LYS A 7 14.55 -21.97 -17.86
C LYS A 7 14.81 -21.19 -16.57
N ILE A 8 14.67 -19.85 -16.59
CA ILE A 8 14.78 -19.01 -15.39
C ILE A 8 13.77 -19.47 -14.33
N LEU A 9 12.50 -19.61 -14.69
CA LEU A 9 11.46 -20.05 -13.74
C LEU A 9 11.74 -21.43 -13.16
N LYS A 10 12.26 -22.38 -13.96
CA LYS A 10 12.68 -23.70 -13.47
C LYS A 10 13.85 -23.62 -12.50
N LEU A 11 14.83 -22.74 -12.72
CA LEU A 11 15.99 -22.58 -11.83
C LEU A 11 15.62 -21.88 -10.53
N LEU A 12 14.59 -21.06 -10.53
CA LEU A 12 14.03 -20.42 -9.34
C LEU A 12 13.15 -21.37 -8.52
N ALA A 13 12.57 -22.41 -9.14
CA ALA A 13 11.69 -23.36 -8.46
C ALA A 13 12.40 -24.09 -7.32
N GLY A 14 11.83 -23.98 -6.10
CA GLY A 14 12.38 -24.64 -4.91
C GLY A 14 13.58 -23.94 -4.27
N LYS A 15 13.95 -22.74 -4.72
CA LYS A 15 15.00 -21.92 -4.11
C LYS A 15 14.39 -20.63 -3.54
N GLU A 16 14.79 -20.27 -2.33
CA GLU A 16 14.32 -19.02 -1.70
C GLU A 16 14.77 -17.75 -2.44
N ASN A 17 15.94 -17.80 -3.07
CA ASN A 17 16.47 -16.71 -3.88
C ASN A 17 17.58 -17.22 -4.79
N VAL A 18 17.67 -16.68 -6.02
CA VAL A 18 18.79 -16.94 -6.94
C VAL A 18 19.32 -15.60 -7.43
N SER A 19 20.64 -15.42 -7.33
CA SER A 19 21.29 -14.16 -7.73
C SER A 19 21.34 -13.98 -9.25
N VAL A 20 21.44 -12.71 -9.70
CA VAL A 20 21.63 -12.39 -11.12
C VAL A 20 22.91 -13.04 -11.67
N SER A 21 23.99 -13.04 -10.89
CA SER A 21 25.27 -13.65 -11.27
C SER A 21 25.16 -15.16 -11.41
N GLU A 22 24.45 -15.84 -10.49
CA GLU A 22 24.18 -17.28 -10.57
C GLU A 22 23.37 -17.63 -11.82
N LEU A 23 22.28 -16.90 -12.09
CA LEU A 23 21.47 -17.10 -13.31
C LEU A 23 22.28 -16.82 -14.58
N SER A 24 23.14 -15.80 -14.60
CA SER A 24 24.04 -15.46 -15.67
C SER A 24 24.98 -16.61 -15.99
N SER A 25 25.61 -17.18 -14.99
CA SER A 25 26.52 -18.33 -15.10
C SER A 25 25.80 -19.58 -15.58
N LEU A 26 24.64 -19.93 -14.98
CA LEU A 26 23.88 -21.14 -15.31
C LEU A 26 23.28 -21.12 -16.73
N LEU A 27 22.91 -19.93 -17.21
CA LEU A 27 22.28 -19.77 -18.53
C LEU A 27 23.25 -19.30 -19.61
N ASN A 28 24.51 -19.04 -19.25
CA ASN A 28 25.58 -18.57 -20.13
C ASN A 28 25.17 -17.31 -20.94
N VAL A 29 24.61 -16.31 -20.25
CA VAL A 29 24.23 -15.01 -20.82
C VAL A 29 24.66 -13.88 -19.88
N SER A 30 24.80 -12.67 -20.39
CA SER A 30 25.23 -11.52 -19.57
C SER A 30 24.24 -11.21 -18.45
N GLU A 31 24.73 -10.66 -17.33
CA GLU A 31 23.90 -10.17 -16.23
C GLU A 31 22.87 -9.12 -16.70
N VAL A 32 23.22 -8.29 -17.67
CA VAL A 32 22.31 -7.30 -18.26
C VAL A 32 21.11 -8.00 -18.91
N THR A 33 21.36 -9.10 -19.64
CA THR A 33 20.31 -9.91 -20.24
C THR A 33 19.42 -10.54 -19.17
N ILE A 34 20.00 -11.12 -18.11
CA ILE A 34 19.25 -11.67 -16.99
C ILE A 34 18.39 -10.60 -16.30
N ARG A 35 18.93 -9.41 -16.05
CA ARG A 35 18.17 -8.30 -15.45
C ARG A 35 16.98 -7.89 -16.32
N THR A 36 17.14 -7.86 -17.63
CA THR A 36 16.05 -7.57 -18.59
C THR A 36 14.98 -8.65 -18.55
N ASP A 37 15.39 -9.94 -18.57
CA ASP A 37 14.46 -11.07 -18.49
C ASP A 37 13.70 -11.10 -17.17
N LEU A 38 14.40 -10.91 -16.06
CA LEU A 38 13.77 -10.84 -14.74
C LEU A 38 12.81 -9.66 -14.60
N ASN A 39 13.12 -8.50 -15.19
CA ASN A 39 12.20 -7.36 -15.24
C ASN A 39 10.93 -7.70 -16.05
N SER A 40 11.09 -8.41 -17.16
CA SER A 40 9.96 -8.87 -17.98
C SER A 40 9.08 -9.88 -17.22
N LEU A 41 9.70 -10.84 -16.52
CA LEU A 41 9.00 -11.84 -15.72
C LEU A 41 8.33 -11.22 -14.48
N ALA A 42 8.95 -10.21 -13.87
CA ALA A 42 8.37 -9.45 -12.77
C ALA A 42 7.13 -8.66 -13.20
N LYS A 43 7.19 -8.01 -14.38
CA LYS A 43 6.01 -7.35 -14.97
C LYS A 43 4.86 -8.33 -15.25
N GLN A 44 5.16 -9.61 -15.47
CA GLN A 44 4.18 -10.68 -15.66
C GLN A 44 3.74 -11.33 -14.31
N GLY A 45 4.23 -10.83 -13.19
CA GLY A 45 3.91 -11.37 -11.85
C GLY A 45 4.45 -12.78 -11.59
N LYS A 46 5.46 -13.24 -12.33
CA LYS A 46 6.01 -14.60 -12.22
C LYS A 46 7.22 -14.72 -11.32
N VAL A 47 7.94 -13.63 -11.13
CA VAL A 47 9.09 -13.55 -10.24
C VAL A 47 9.07 -12.23 -9.48
N ASP A 48 9.56 -12.25 -8.26
CA ASP A 48 9.83 -11.07 -7.46
C ASP A 48 11.31 -10.76 -7.45
N ARG A 49 11.64 -9.47 -7.63
CA ARG A 49 13.02 -8.99 -7.64
C ARG A 49 13.48 -8.59 -6.25
N LEU A 50 14.62 -9.14 -5.86
CA LEU A 50 15.39 -8.72 -4.69
C LEU A 50 16.65 -7.95 -5.13
N HIS A 51 17.30 -7.24 -4.19
CA HIS A 51 18.60 -6.65 -4.45
C HIS A 51 19.60 -7.73 -4.86
N GLY A 52 19.95 -7.75 -6.16
CA GLY A 52 20.92 -8.71 -6.72
C GLY A 52 20.36 -10.06 -7.17
N GLY A 53 19.05 -10.34 -7.06
CA GLY A 53 18.48 -11.63 -7.42
C GLY A 53 16.98 -11.61 -7.71
N ALA A 54 16.39 -12.81 -7.76
CA ALA A 54 14.96 -13.03 -7.89
C ALA A 54 14.54 -14.37 -7.25
N HIS A 55 13.25 -14.48 -6.91
CA HIS A 55 12.61 -15.74 -6.54
C HIS A 55 11.28 -15.90 -7.30
N LEU A 56 10.79 -17.13 -7.35
CA LEU A 56 9.49 -17.44 -7.95
C LEU A 56 8.37 -16.85 -7.11
N VAL A 57 7.41 -16.21 -7.77
CA VAL A 57 6.11 -15.97 -7.15
C VAL A 57 5.40 -17.32 -7.07
N GLU A 58 5.59 -18.05 -5.97
CA GLU A 58 4.76 -19.22 -5.70
C GLU A 58 3.34 -18.73 -5.39
N GLU A 59 2.33 -19.42 -5.90
CA GLU A 59 0.91 -19.19 -5.55
C GLU A 59 0.59 -19.48 -4.07
N ARG A 60 1.62 -19.74 -3.25
CA ARG A 60 1.47 -20.05 -1.84
C ARG A 60 1.66 -18.80 -1.00
N VAL A 61 0.55 -18.38 -0.38
CA VAL A 61 0.48 -17.36 0.69
C VAL A 61 1.30 -16.12 0.32
N ARG A 62 0.63 -15.13 -0.26
CA ARG A 62 1.20 -13.84 -0.66
C ARG A 62 2.14 -13.31 0.41
N GLN A 63 3.44 -13.47 0.20
CA GLN A 63 4.48 -13.02 1.13
C GLN A 63 4.38 -11.50 1.23
N GLU A 64 4.12 -11.01 2.42
CA GLU A 64 4.09 -9.57 2.68
C GLU A 64 5.50 -9.01 2.50
N TYR A 65 5.72 -8.24 1.45
CA TYR A 65 6.98 -7.50 1.28
C TYR A 65 7.24 -6.56 2.43
N SER A 66 8.52 -6.38 2.76
CA SER A 66 8.92 -5.37 3.73
C SER A 66 8.40 -3.99 3.33
N PHE A 67 8.20 -3.12 4.31
CA PHE A 67 7.79 -1.73 4.05
C PHE A 67 8.71 -1.03 3.05
N GLN A 68 10.04 -1.22 3.18
CA GLN A 68 11.02 -0.58 2.30
C GLN A 68 10.90 -1.06 0.85
N THR A 69 10.69 -2.37 0.64
CA THR A 69 10.42 -2.91 -0.69
C THR A 69 9.14 -2.34 -1.27
N ARG A 70 8.04 -2.34 -0.50
CA ARG A 70 6.77 -1.75 -0.94
C ARG A 70 6.87 -0.25 -1.23
N LYS A 71 7.69 0.50 -0.46
CA LYS A 71 7.91 1.93 -0.66
C LYS A 71 8.57 2.22 -2.01
N SER A 72 9.53 1.40 -2.44
CA SER A 72 10.25 1.60 -3.71
C SER A 72 9.43 1.19 -4.94
N LEU A 73 8.49 0.24 -4.79
CA LEU A 73 7.63 -0.18 -5.88
C LEU A 73 6.63 0.92 -6.25
N ASP A 74 6.49 1.22 -7.54
CA ASP A 74 5.53 2.20 -8.08
C ASP A 74 5.57 3.58 -7.37
N SER A 75 6.76 4.01 -6.94
CA SER A 75 6.95 5.22 -6.12
C SER A 75 6.37 6.49 -6.76
N GLN A 76 6.50 6.65 -8.07
CA GLN A 76 5.95 7.81 -8.80
C GLN A 76 4.42 7.83 -8.79
N LYS A 77 3.77 6.66 -8.95
CA LYS A 77 2.31 6.56 -8.86
C LYS A 77 1.82 6.92 -7.46
N LYS A 78 2.46 6.36 -6.42
CA LYS A 78 2.14 6.67 -5.03
C LYS A 78 2.34 8.14 -4.68
N GLN A 79 3.37 8.77 -5.23
CA GLN A 79 3.60 10.20 -5.05
C GLN A 79 2.42 11.02 -5.61
N LYS A 80 1.99 10.75 -6.86
CA LYS A 80 0.85 11.45 -7.47
C LYS A 80 -0.45 11.24 -6.69
N ILE A 81 -0.73 9.98 -6.27
CA ILE A 81 -1.87 9.64 -5.42
C ILE A 81 -1.79 10.41 -4.10
N GLY A 82 -0.63 10.44 -3.46
CA GLY A 82 -0.41 11.14 -2.20
C GLY A 82 -0.59 12.65 -2.32
N GLU A 83 -0.08 13.27 -3.40
CA GLU A 83 -0.24 14.70 -3.68
C GLU A 83 -1.71 15.08 -3.89
N LEU A 84 -2.47 14.23 -4.59
CA LEU A 84 -3.91 14.44 -4.75
C LEU A 84 -4.65 14.26 -3.42
N ALA A 85 -4.34 13.20 -2.68
CA ALA A 85 -4.96 12.89 -1.40
C ALA A 85 -4.72 13.97 -0.34
N ALA A 86 -3.52 14.56 -0.30
CA ALA A 86 -3.18 15.61 0.64
C ALA A 86 -4.06 16.86 0.52
N LYS A 87 -4.67 17.11 -0.65
CA LYS A 87 -5.60 18.22 -0.87
C LYS A 87 -6.91 18.08 -0.10
N PHE A 88 -7.24 16.88 0.38
CA PHE A 88 -8.44 16.61 1.16
C PHE A 88 -8.26 16.81 2.67
N VAL A 89 -7.11 17.29 3.10
CA VAL A 89 -6.87 17.68 4.50
C VAL A 89 -7.03 19.19 4.62
N ASP A 90 -7.85 19.60 5.57
CA ASP A 90 -8.13 20.99 5.89
C ASP A 90 -7.54 21.35 7.25
N SER A 91 -7.40 22.67 7.52
CA SER A 91 -7.00 23.13 8.86
C SER A 91 -8.00 22.65 9.93
N LEU A 92 -7.51 22.33 11.12
CA LEU A 92 -8.27 21.81 12.26
C LEU A 92 -8.84 20.39 12.05
N ASP A 93 -8.49 19.71 10.98
CA ASP A 93 -8.88 18.31 10.78
C ASP A 93 -8.22 17.37 11.79
N SER A 94 -8.96 16.35 12.21
CA SER A 94 -8.43 15.14 12.85
C SER A 94 -8.45 14.00 11.82
N VAL A 95 -7.27 13.60 11.37
CA VAL A 95 -7.12 12.62 10.28
C VAL A 95 -6.34 11.41 10.73
N LEU A 96 -6.77 10.23 10.31
CA LEU A 96 -6.07 8.99 10.54
C LEU A 96 -5.34 8.53 9.28
N PHE A 97 -4.09 8.16 9.43
CA PHE A 97 -3.22 7.63 8.38
C PHE A 97 -2.81 6.20 8.71
N ASP A 98 -3.09 5.25 7.81
CA ASP A 98 -2.63 3.87 8.03
C ASP A 98 -1.12 3.70 7.76
N ALA A 99 -0.63 2.47 7.96
CA ALA A 99 0.78 2.12 7.78
C ALA A 99 1.15 1.79 6.32
N SER A 100 0.35 2.21 5.33
CA SER A 100 0.63 1.92 3.93
C SER A 100 1.68 2.87 3.33
N THR A 101 2.39 2.40 2.32
CA THR A 101 3.39 3.21 1.62
C THR A 101 2.80 4.31 0.76
N THR A 102 1.55 4.17 0.32
CA THR A 102 0.84 5.20 -0.43
C THR A 102 0.40 6.34 0.50
N VAL A 103 -0.05 6.00 1.71
CA VAL A 103 -0.37 7.00 2.75
C VAL A 103 0.91 7.69 3.25
N LEU A 104 2.05 6.99 3.32
CA LEU A 104 3.33 7.67 3.58
C LEU A 104 3.65 8.71 2.49
N ALA A 105 3.39 8.40 1.22
CA ALA A 105 3.58 9.39 0.14
C ALA A 105 2.63 10.60 0.30
N MET A 106 1.41 10.39 0.78
CA MET A 106 0.49 11.47 1.17
C MET A 106 1.04 12.30 2.34
N ALA A 107 1.61 11.66 3.37
CA ALA A 107 2.22 12.37 4.48
C ALA A 107 3.39 13.25 4.01
N HIS A 108 4.22 12.75 3.09
CA HIS A 108 5.28 13.53 2.46
C HIS A 108 4.74 14.76 1.68
N ALA A 109 3.59 14.65 1.03
CA ALA A 109 2.95 15.79 0.36
C ALA A 109 2.32 16.74 1.39
N LEU A 110 1.69 16.22 2.44
CA LEU A 110 1.01 17.00 3.46
C LEU A 110 1.98 17.91 4.24
N ARG A 111 3.18 17.43 4.58
CA ARG A 111 4.19 18.23 5.29
C ARG A 111 4.62 19.49 4.55
N LYS A 112 4.40 19.57 3.23
CA LYS A 112 4.71 20.73 2.39
C LYS A 112 3.59 21.77 2.38
N ARG A 113 2.44 21.47 2.99
CA ARG A 113 1.27 22.34 3.04
C ARG A 113 1.35 23.24 4.27
N GLU A 114 2.26 24.23 4.22
CA GLU A 114 2.55 25.15 5.33
C GLU A 114 1.37 26.07 5.66
N GLU A 115 0.42 26.21 4.74
CA GLU A 115 -0.80 27.01 4.94
C GLU A 115 -1.81 26.38 5.91
N LEU A 116 -1.72 25.08 6.16
CA LEU A 116 -2.59 24.40 7.12
C LEU A 116 -2.26 24.79 8.55
N LYS A 117 -3.29 24.77 9.43
CA LYS A 117 -3.14 25.10 10.85
C LYS A 117 -3.79 24.04 11.72
N ASP A 118 -3.08 23.64 12.77
CA ASP A 118 -3.59 22.76 13.83
C ASP A 118 -4.23 21.46 13.31
N VAL A 119 -3.62 20.81 12.31
CA VAL A 119 -4.05 19.49 11.84
C VAL A 119 -3.56 18.44 12.83
N THR A 120 -4.46 17.59 13.31
CA THR A 120 -4.09 16.42 14.12
C THR A 120 -4.04 15.17 13.25
N VAL A 121 -2.86 14.61 13.06
CA VAL A 121 -2.67 13.35 12.33
C VAL A 121 -2.46 12.20 13.32
N ILE A 122 -3.22 11.14 13.16
CA ILE A 122 -3.14 9.90 13.95
C ILE A 122 -2.58 8.79 13.05
N PRO A 123 -1.26 8.62 12.99
CA PRO A 123 -0.65 7.58 12.15
C PRO A 123 -0.66 6.24 12.88
N THR A 124 -1.12 5.17 12.23
CA THR A 124 -0.94 3.79 12.72
C THR A 124 0.35 3.16 12.21
N GLY A 125 1.19 3.92 11.50
CA GLY A 125 2.49 3.50 11.01
C GLY A 125 3.60 4.39 11.53
N ILE A 126 4.68 3.77 12.06
CA ILE A 126 5.83 4.50 12.60
C ILE A 126 6.53 5.35 11.53
N TRP A 127 6.59 4.89 10.28
CA TRP A 127 7.22 5.61 9.18
C TRP A 127 6.49 6.92 8.86
N THR A 128 5.18 6.91 8.92
CA THR A 128 4.34 8.10 8.73
C THR A 128 4.48 9.07 9.90
N ALA A 129 4.59 8.56 11.13
CA ALA A 129 4.85 9.39 12.31
C ALA A 129 6.20 10.11 12.19
N ILE A 130 7.27 9.39 11.80
CA ILE A 130 8.61 9.95 11.59
C ILE A 130 8.58 11.01 10.48
N GLU A 131 7.87 10.78 9.37
CA GLU A 131 7.77 11.71 8.25
C GLU A 131 7.14 13.05 8.66
N LEU A 132 6.16 13.03 9.56
CA LEU A 132 5.44 14.22 10.00
C LEU A 132 6.05 14.86 11.26
N MET A 133 6.98 14.18 11.90
CA MET A 133 7.65 14.71 13.10
C MET A 133 8.42 16.00 12.78
N GLY A 134 8.20 17.03 13.58
CA GLY A 134 8.85 18.34 13.40
C GLY A 134 8.11 19.29 12.44
N CYS A 135 6.94 18.95 11.93
CA CYS A 135 6.07 19.89 11.24
C CYS A 135 5.33 20.77 12.26
N ASN A 136 5.54 22.09 12.23
CA ASN A 136 4.99 23.01 13.24
C ASN A 136 3.46 23.17 13.19
N ASN A 137 2.86 22.82 12.07
CA ASN A 137 1.42 22.95 11.79
C ASN A 137 0.66 21.62 11.89
N ILE A 138 1.35 20.54 12.25
CA ILE A 138 0.78 19.18 12.36
C ILE A 138 1.10 18.61 13.74
N ASN A 139 0.06 18.28 14.48
CA ASN A 139 0.15 17.54 15.73
C ASN A 139 0.10 16.04 15.44
N VAL A 140 1.15 15.31 15.78
CA VAL A 140 1.21 13.86 15.59
C VAL A 140 0.78 13.16 16.86
N LEU A 141 -0.35 12.46 16.82
CA LEU A 141 -0.89 11.69 17.94
C LEU A 141 -0.68 10.19 17.66
N LEU A 142 0.42 9.63 18.17
CA LEU A 142 0.82 8.25 17.90
C LEU A 142 0.15 7.27 18.88
N PRO A 143 -0.65 6.28 18.41
CA PRO A 143 -1.21 5.24 19.26
C PRO A 143 -0.11 4.33 19.82
N GLY A 144 -0.33 3.79 21.02
CA GLY A 144 0.48 2.69 21.54
C GLY A 144 0.03 1.36 20.98
N GLY A 145 0.87 0.32 21.12
CA GLY A 145 0.51 -1.03 20.69
C GLY A 145 1.70 -1.88 20.27
N TYR A 146 1.42 -2.98 19.59
CA TYR A 146 2.42 -3.88 19.05
C TYR A 146 2.96 -3.36 17.71
N LEU A 147 4.27 -3.11 17.65
CA LEU A 147 4.94 -2.66 16.43
C LEU A 147 5.36 -3.85 15.58
N ARG A 148 4.77 -3.99 14.40
CA ARG A 148 5.14 -5.02 13.43
C ARG A 148 6.42 -4.64 12.69
N HIS A 149 7.43 -5.50 12.73
CA HIS A 149 8.74 -5.23 12.10
C HIS A 149 8.68 -5.17 10.56
N THR A 150 7.76 -5.92 9.93
CA THR A 150 7.64 -6.00 8.46
C THR A 150 7.07 -4.71 7.85
N SER A 151 6.00 -4.18 8.46
CA SER A 151 5.26 -3.02 7.94
C SER A 151 5.56 -1.72 8.70
N GLY A 152 6.03 -1.82 9.95
CA GLY A 152 6.10 -0.67 10.85
C GLY A 152 4.73 -0.23 11.34
N SER A 153 3.69 -1.07 11.21
CA SER A 153 2.35 -0.77 11.72
C SER A 153 2.24 -1.01 13.23
N ILE A 154 1.46 -0.19 13.89
CA ILE A 154 1.12 -0.30 15.31
C ILE A 154 -0.28 -0.89 15.40
N THR A 155 -0.41 -2.05 16.04
CA THR A 155 -1.65 -2.85 16.07
C THR A 155 -1.89 -3.46 17.45
N GLY A 156 -3.04 -4.11 17.63
CA GLY A 156 -3.42 -4.83 18.85
C GLY A 156 -4.41 -4.06 19.74
N LEU A 157 -4.84 -4.69 20.84
CA LEU A 157 -5.84 -4.13 21.76
C LEU A 157 -5.51 -2.73 22.29
N PRO A 158 -4.27 -2.42 22.74
CA PRO A 158 -3.96 -1.07 23.20
C PRO A 158 -4.16 -0.01 22.10
N THR A 159 -3.95 -0.37 20.84
CA THR A 159 -4.19 0.53 19.69
C THR A 159 -5.69 0.79 19.53
N SER A 160 -6.53 -0.22 19.61
CA SER A 160 -7.99 -0.06 19.50
C SER A 160 -8.56 0.76 20.64
N ASP A 161 -8.08 0.53 21.87
CA ASP A 161 -8.51 1.28 23.06
C ASP A 161 -8.13 2.76 23.00
N PHE A 162 -6.97 3.06 22.43
CA PHE A 162 -6.52 4.44 22.21
C PHE A 162 -7.53 5.27 21.41
N PHE A 163 -8.24 4.67 20.48
CA PHE A 163 -9.23 5.37 19.65
C PHE A 163 -10.57 5.61 20.36
N ASN A 164 -10.77 5.05 21.56
CA ASN A 164 -12.00 5.27 22.31
C ASN A 164 -12.14 6.75 22.70
N GLY A 165 -13.23 7.38 22.28
CA GLY A 165 -13.49 8.80 22.52
C GLY A 165 -12.87 9.75 21.49
N LEU A 166 -12.02 9.29 20.57
CA LEU A 166 -11.52 10.14 19.50
C LEU A 166 -12.54 10.29 18.36
N ILE A 167 -12.63 11.50 17.83
CA ILE A 167 -13.40 11.78 16.62
C ILE A 167 -12.43 11.76 15.42
N ILE A 168 -12.60 10.80 14.53
CA ILE A 168 -11.82 10.69 13.29
C ILE A 168 -12.66 11.29 12.16
N GLN A 169 -12.30 12.49 11.71
CA GLN A 169 -13.05 13.15 10.63
C GLN A 169 -12.80 12.48 9.28
N LYS A 170 -11.55 12.17 8.98
CA LYS A 170 -11.13 11.53 7.73
C LYS A 170 -10.11 10.44 8.02
N ALA A 171 -10.27 9.27 7.40
CA ALA A 171 -9.28 8.20 7.45
C ALA A 171 -8.74 7.95 6.04
N PHE A 172 -7.44 7.83 5.91
CA PHE A 172 -6.73 7.54 4.67
C PHE A 172 -6.05 6.19 4.81
N LEU A 173 -6.50 5.21 4.05
CA LEU A 173 -6.09 3.82 4.17
C LEU A 173 -5.58 3.29 2.83
N GLY A 174 -4.56 2.46 2.87
CA GLY A 174 -4.20 1.61 1.73
C GLY A 174 -4.96 0.29 1.76
N ALA A 175 -4.89 -0.45 0.66
CA ALA A 175 -5.38 -1.81 0.59
C ALA A 175 -4.33 -2.71 -0.09
N TRP A 176 -4.33 -3.99 0.27
CA TRP A 176 -3.57 -4.99 -0.47
C TRP A 176 -4.22 -5.27 -1.81
N GLY A 177 -5.53 -5.40 -1.82
CA GLY A 177 -6.32 -5.65 -3.00
C GLY A 177 -7.70 -4.99 -2.94
N ILE A 178 -8.25 -4.73 -4.13
CA ILE A 178 -9.56 -4.15 -4.34
C ILE A 178 -10.28 -4.89 -5.47
N SER A 179 -11.52 -5.29 -5.21
CA SER A 179 -12.44 -5.76 -6.24
C SER A 179 -13.87 -5.45 -5.80
N CYS A 180 -14.78 -5.30 -6.77
CA CYS A 180 -16.21 -5.08 -6.46
C CYS A 180 -16.85 -6.27 -5.75
N GLU A 181 -16.33 -7.47 -5.96
CA GLU A 181 -16.84 -8.70 -5.34
C GLU A 181 -16.41 -8.83 -3.88
N ASN A 182 -15.14 -8.58 -3.57
CA ASN A 182 -14.55 -8.84 -2.26
C ASN A 182 -14.31 -7.55 -1.44
N GLY A 183 -14.62 -6.38 -1.99
CA GLY A 183 -14.37 -5.10 -1.34
C GLY A 183 -12.88 -4.78 -1.22
N PHE A 184 -12.50 -4.14 -0.12
CA PHE A 184 -11.13 -3.73 0.20
C PHE A 184 -10.49 -4.71 1.16
N THR A 185 -9.42 -5.38 0.70
CA THR A 185 -8.83 -6.52 1.39
C THR A 185 -7.39 -6.24 1.85
N ASP A 186 -6.98 -6.97 2.89
CA ASP A 186 -5.59 -6.96 3.36
C ASP A 186 -5.13 -8.39 3.71
N THR A 187 -3.83 -8.55 4.01
CA THR A 187 -3.19 -9.87 4.20
C THR A 187 -2.92 -10.23 5.66
N HIS A 188 -2.95 -9.27 6.58
CA HIS A 188 -2.59 -9.50 7.98
C HIS A 188 -3.77 -9.23 8.93
N LEU A 189 -4.16 -10.24 9.72
CA LEU A 189 -5.36 -10.18 10.57
C LEU A 189 -5.42 -8.97 11.49
N LEU A 190 -4.33 -8.65 12.20
CA LEU A 190 -4.33 -7.50 13.11
C LEU A 190 -4.49 -6.15 12.38
N GLU A 191 -3.98 -6.04 11.16
CA GLU A 191 -4.20 -4.84 10.34
C GLU A 191 -5.63 -4.80 9.79
N ILE A 192 -6.16 -5.95 9.37
CA ILE A 192 -7.56 -6.08 8.94
C ILE A 192 -8.51 -5.65 10.06
N GLU A 193 -8.33 -6.14 11.28
CA GLU A 193 -9.18 -5.79 12.41
C GLU A 193 -9.07 -4.31 12.78
N LEU A 194 -7.86 -3.75 12.81
CA LEU A 194 -7.66 -2.33 13.04
C LEU A 194 -8.34 -1.48 11.96
N LYS A 195 -8.18 -1.84 10.68
CA LYS A 195 -8.85 -1.13 9.57
C LYS A 195 -10.38 -1.26 9.64
N LYS A 196 -10.93 -2.42 9.98
CA LYS A 196 -12.38 -2.57 10.23
C LYS A 196 -12.86 -1.61 11.31
N PHE A 197 -12.13 -1.54 12.41
CA PHE A 197 -12.44 -0.63 13.51
C PHE A 197 -12.40 0.84 13.04
N ILE A 198 -11.34 1.25 12.33
CA ILE A 198 -11.18 2.61 11.80
C ILE A 198 -12.33 2.97 10.86
N VAL A 199 -12.65 2.10 9.90
CA VAL A 199 -13.75 2.29 8.94
C VAL A 199 -15.10 2.46 9.65
N SER A 200 -15.32 1.78 10.79
CA SER A 200 -16.54 1.91 11.57
C SER A 200 -16.65 3.24 12.33
N ARG A 201 -15.54 3.94 12.55
CA ARG A 201 -15.47 5.16 13.40
C ARG A 201 -15.24 6.44 12.62
N ALA A 202 -14.57 6.38 11.48
CA ALA A 202 -14.28 7.56 10.67
C ALA A 202 -15.54 8.09 9.98
N LYS A 203 -15.68 9.42 9.91
CA LYS A 203 -16.80 10.06 9.21
C LYS A 203 -16.68 9.93 7.69
N LYS A 204 -15.44 10.01 7.17
CA LYS A 204 -15.12 9.80 5.74
C LYS A 204 -13.91 8.89 5.63
N VAL A 205 -13.97 7.92 4.73
CA VAL A 205 -12.89 6.98 4.47
C VAL A 205 -12.42 7.11 3.03
N PHE A 206 -11.13 7.36 2.88
CA PHE A 206 -10.43 7.44 1.60
C PHE A 206 -9.52 6.22 1.45
N ILE A 207 -9.59 5.54 0.30
CA ILE A 207 -8.67 4.46 -0.05
C ILE A 207 -7.66 4.95 -1.07
N LEU A 208 -6.38 4.81 -0.75
CA LEU A 208 -5.26 5.22 -1.59
C LEU A 208 -4.54 3.98 -2.13
N VAL A 209 -4.74 3.69 -3.41
CA VAL A 209 -4.21 2.47 -4.06
C VAL A 209 -3.70 2.77 -5.46
N ASP A 210 -2.57 2.18 -5.85
CA ASP A 210 -2.15 2.18 -7.24
C ASP A 210 -2.95 1.14 -8.07
N GLY A 211 -2.95 1.30 -9.40
CA GLY A 211 -3.73 0.46 -10.30
C GLY A 211 -3.39 -1.04 -10.23
N ASN A 212 -2.21 -1.41 -9.70
CA ASN A 212 -1.82 -2.82 -9.54
C ASN A 212 -2.58 -3.51 -8.40
N LYS A 213 -3.30 -2.77 -7.55
CA LYS A 213 -4.10 -3.31 -6.45
C LYS A 213 -5.49 -3.78 -6.87
N PHE A 214 -5.93 -3.35 -8.03
CA PHE A 214 -7.21 -3.81 -8.58
C PHE A 214 -7.13 -5.29 -8.99
N ARG A 215 -8.25 -5.99 -8.84
CA ARG A 215 -8.40 -7.44 -9.11
C ARG A 215 -7.48 -8.33 -8.26
N GLN A 216 -6.88 -7.76 -7.22
CA GLN A 216 -6.16 -8.53 -6.21
C GLN A 216 -7.06 -8.74 -4.98
N THR A 217 -6.89 -9.87 -4.31
CA THR A 217 -7.64 -10.20 -3.10
C THR A 217 -6.65 -10.63 -2.02
N GLY A 218 -6.73 -9.98 -0.86
CA GLY A 218 -5.96 -10.33 0.33
C GLY A 218 -6.58 -11.52 1.09
N LEU A 219 -6.18 -11.66 2.35
CA LEU A 219 -6.69 -12.72 3.24
C LEU A 219 -8.17 -12.50 3.58
N SER A 220 -8.55 -11.25 3.89
CA SER A 220 -9.93 -10.90 4.26
C SER A 220 -10.21 -9.43 3.97
N ALA A 221 -11.49 -9.12 3.76
CA ALA A 221 -11.96 -7.75 3.63
C ALA A 221 -11.93 -7.01 4.97
N PHE A 222 -11.51 -5.75 4.94
CA PHE A 222 -11.64 -4.83 6.06
C PHE A 222 -12.77 -3.83 5.85
N ALA A 223 -13.25 -3.66 4.61
CA ALA A 223 -14.40 -2.83 4.29
C ALA A 223 -15.14 -3.35 3.05
N ASP A 224 -16.47 -3.32 3.13
CA ASP A 224 -17.32 -3.43 1.96
C ASP A 224 -17.27 -2.13 1.15
N ILE A 225 -17.59 -2.22 -0.13
CA ILE A 225 -17.55 -1.09 -1.06
C ILE A 225 -18.35 0.10 -0.53
N ASN A 226 -19.56 -0.13 -0.01
CA ASN A 226 -20.48 0.92 0.46
C ASN A 226 -20.02 1.66 1.74
N LYS A 227 -18.93 1.23 2.36
CA LYS A 227 -18.36 1.89 3.55
C LYS A 227 -17.28 2.93 3.21
N ILE A 228 -16.92 3.02 1.95
CA ILE A 228 -15.83 3.89 1.48
C ILE A 228 -16.43 5.11 0.77
N SER A 229 -15.91 6.29 1.10
CA SER A 229 -16.35 7.55 0.50
C SER A 229 -15.69 7.80 -0.86
N THR A 230 -14.38 7.61 -0.92
CA THR A 230 -13.57 7.98 -2.09
C THR A 230 -12.42 7.00 -2.28
N VAL A 231 -12.15 6.60 -3.52
CA VAL A 231 -10.94 5.88 -3.93
C VAL A 231 -10.07 6.82 -4.74
N ILE A 232 -8.80 6.96 -4.37
CA ILE A 232 -7.80 7.73 -5.11
C ILE A 232 -6.79 6.75 -5.69
N THR A 233 -6.67 6.75 -7.02
CA THR A 233 -5.80 5.83 -7.77
C THR A 233 -5.05 6.55 -8.88
N ASP A 234 -4.24 5.84 -9.64
CA ASP A 234 -3.52 6.35 -10.82
C ASP A 234 -4.15 5.86 -12.14
N SER A 235 -3.66 6.41 -13.24
CA SER A 235 -4.16 6.13 -14.60
C SER A 235 -3.97 4.68 -15.08
N SER A 236 -3.25 3.83 -14.33
CA SER A 236 -3.09 2.41 -14.66
C SER A 236 -4.21 1.52 -14.10
N ALA A 237 -5.13 2.09 -13.32
CA ALA A 237 -6.28 1.34 -12.80
C ALA A 237 -7.21 0.90 -13.94
N PRO A 238 -7.74 -0.35 -13.91
CA PRO A 238 -8.62 -0.86 -14.95
C PRO A 238 -9.92 -0.04 -15.02
N LEU A 239 -10.28 0.43 -16.22
CA LEU A 239 -11.45 1.30 -16.43
C LEU A 239 -12.77 0.62 -16.03
N ASP A 240 -12.91 -0.67 -16.32
CA ASP A 240 -14.09 -1.44 -15.94
C ASP A 240 -14.29 -1.55 -14.41
N GLU A 241 -13.20 -1.67 -13.66
CA GLU A 241 -13.25 -1.66 -12.18
C GLU A 241 -13.59 -0.26 -11.64
N ILE A 242 -13.04 0.79 -12.25
CA ILE A 242 -13.40 2.18 -11.93
C ILE A 242 -14.89 2.43 -12.15
N GLU A 243 -15.43 1.99 -13.28
CA GLU A 243 -16.85 2.14 -13.61
C GLU A 243 -17.75 1.37 -12.63
N LYS A 244 -17.37 0.16 -12.23
CA LYS A 244 -18.09 -0.60 -11.19
C LYS A 244 -18.12 0.14 -9.85
N LEU A 245 -16.98 0.69 -9.40
CA LEU A 245 -16.93 1.48 -8.16
C LEU A 245 -17.82 2.72 -8.24
N ARG A 246 -17.79 3.45 -9.35
CA ARG A 246 -18.65 4.61 -9.57
C ARG A 246 -20.13 4.23 -9.59
N SER A 247 -20.47 3.11 -10.20
CA SER A 247 -21.83 2.57 -10.20
C SER A 247 -22.33 2.18 -8.80
N ALA A 248 -21.40 1.87 -7.89
CA ALA A 248 -21.67 1.64 -6.48
C ALA A 248 -21.67 2.93 -5.63
N ASN A 249 -21.75 4.11 -6.26
CA ASN A 249 -21.72 5.44 -5.64
C ASN A 249 -20.43 5.79 -4.88
N ILE A 250 -19.30 5.19 -5.27
CA ILE A 250 -18.00 5.60 -4.76
C ILE A 250 -17.42 6.67 -5.69
N GLU A 251 -16.95 7.76 -5.11
CA GLU A 251 -16.15 8.73 -5.84
C GLU A 251 -14.79 8.12 -6.19
N VAL A 252 -14.40 8.11 -7.47
CA VAL A 252 -13.10 7.63 -7.92
C VAL A 252 -12.33 8.75 -8.58
N LEU A 253 -11.21 9.14 -7.96
CA LEU A 253 -10.30 10.19 -8.42
C LEU A 253 -9.03 9.58 -8.98
N ILE A 254 -8.59 10.07 -10.13
CA ILE A 254 -7.41 9.58 -10.83
C ILE A 254 -6.31 10.63 -10.73
N ALA A 255 -5.21 10.28 -10.08
CA ALA A 255 -4.01 11.11 -10.02
C ALA A 255 -3.24 11.05 -11.35
N THR A 256 -2.97 12.22 -11.94
CA THR A 256 -2.32 12.40 -13.24
C THR A 256 -0.91 12.97 -13.13
#